data_219355174bc238190b3706e086464352
#
_entry.id   219355174bc238190b3706e086464352
#
_cell.length_a   1.000
_cell.length_b   1.000
_cell.length_c   1.000
_cell.angle_alpha   90.00
_cell.angle_beta   90.00
_cell.angle_gamma   90.00
#
_symmetry.space_group_name_H-M   'P 1'
#
loop_
_entity.id
_entity.type
_entity.pdbx_description
1 polymer ?
#
loop_
_entity_poly.entity_id
_entity_poly.type
_entity_poly.pdbx_seq_one_letter_code
_entity_poly.pdbx_strand_id
1 'polypeptide(L)'
;MSVKSSLERLKMQIRRESSDSEEDNAAKKPPQSRGEVKASPAFYQFDKFPEYKEFTTMEWYLDKEKYPRTQFLKRLSVSDATVNLEGREMINYSTYNYLGLAGDARVKEAAKRAVDTFGTSTGSGRSITGEIELHRAFENEICEVLGTEDAVLSVGGYSTNTFAIGYLCRNKDLILYDELIHNSALAGCKMTAARRIGFPHNDYEALEALLAENRGKFERVLILVEGVYSMDGDIPDLPRLIDIKRRYKALLMVDEAHSFGIIGPNGLGVTDYFDFDPHDVDIYFGSLSKSFGTCGGYIAGPKPLIAMLKYFAPGVLLYGAAPTPANTAAGLEALRIMRAEPQRARRLVDNARYFVQRAKAAGLDTYNSHDSAVVPLMCRDSELALWLSMALFGQGICAYPMLHPIVPRDKSRLRFFINTFHTHQQLDYTIQCIVDNLRVAPKSKGVF
;
A
#
# COMPACT_ATOMS: atom_id res chain seq x y z
N MET A 1 -26.04 -23.95 22.39
CA MET A 1 -25.74 -23.46 23.75
C MET A 1 -26.57 -22.21 24.01
N SER A 2 -27.31 -22.14 25.15
CA SER A 2 -28.31 -21.10 25.37
C SER A 2 -27.64 -19.77 25.76
N VAL A 3 -28.19 -18.64 25.30
CA VAL A 3 -27.78 -17.26 25.64
C VAL A 3 -27.63 -17.03 27.15
N LYS A 4 -28.38 -17.76 27.98
CA LYS A 4 -28.26 -17.75 29.47
C LYS A 4 -26.88 -18.23 29.96
N SER A 5 -26.30 -19.25 29.34
CA SER A 5 -24.98 -19.79 29.72
C SER A 5 -23.82 -18.81 29.39
N SER A 6 -23.96 -18.02 28.35
CA SER A 6 -22.96 -17.02 27.97
C SER A 6 -23.01 -15.79 28.88
N LEU A 7 -24.18 -15.37 29.28
CA LEU A 7 -24.39 -14.27 30.25
C LEU A 7 -23.90 -14.61 31.68
N GLU A 8 -24.04 -15.86 32.11
CA GLU A 8 -23.51 -16.30 33.41
C GLU A 8 -21.97 -16.36 33.42
N ARG A 9 -21.34 -16.80 32.30
CA ARG A 9 -19.87 -16.75 32.15
C ARG A 9 -19.34 -15.32 32.17
N LEU A 10 -20.00 -14.40 31.46
CA LEU A 10 -19.63 -13.00 31.48
C LEU A 10 -19.75 -12.36 32.87
N LYS A 11 -20.82 -12.68 33.63
CA LYS A 11 -21.00 -12.22 35.04
C LYS A 11 -19.94 -12.79 35.99
N MET A 12 -19.48 -14.04 35.77
CA MET A 12 -18.40 -14.63 36.55
C MET A 12 -17.04 -13.98 36.22
N GLN A 13 -16.81 -13.62 34.98
CA GLN A 13 -15.58 -12.96 34.54
C GLN A 13 -15.49 -11.54 35.10
N ILE A 14 -16.57 -10.77 35.03
CA ILE A 14 -16.66 -9.42 35.62
C ILE A 14 -16.48 -9.46 37.16
N ARG A 15 -17.01 -10.49 37.85
CA ARG A 15 -16.80 -10.64 39.30
C ARG A 15 -15.37 -11.03 39.68
N ARG A 16 -14.66 -11.79 38.86
CA ARG A 16 -13.22 -12.08 39.07
C ARG A 16 -12.36 -10.83 38.90
N GLU A 17 -12.60 -10.04 37.85
CA GLU A 17 -11.86 -8.80 37.58
C GLU A 17 -12.13 -7.73 38.68
N SER A 18 -13.31 -7.72 39.30
CA SER A 18 -13.60 -6.80 40.42
C SER A 18 -13.04 -7.28 41.76
N SER A 19 -12.82 -8.58 42.00
CA SER A 19 -12.21 -9.07 43.23
C SER A 19 -10.70 -8.89 43.26
N ASP A 20 -10.03 -8.94 42.10
CA ASP A 20 -8.60 -8.68 42.02
C ASP A 20 -8.21 -7.19 42.20
N SER A 21 -9.22 -6.27 42.14
CA SER A 21 -9.00 -4.83 42.35
C SER A 21 -9.19 -4.40 43.85
N GLU A 22 -9.76 -5.21 44.72
CA GLU A 22 -9.97 -4.89 46.11
C GLU A 22 -8.84 -5.36 47.06
N GLU A 23 -8.01 -6.30 46.67
CA GLU A 23 -6.90 -6.76 47.52
C GLU A 23 -5.63 -5.90 47.45
N ASP A 24 -5.55 -4.92 46.57
CA ASP A 24 -4.32 -4.09 46.35
C ASP A 24 -4.34 -2.75 47.11
N ASN A 25 -5.34 -2.53 48.06
CA ASN A 25 -5.45 -1.31 48.85
C ASN A 25 -4.90 -1.44 50.29
N ALA A 26 -3.91 -2.30 50.53
CA ALA A 26 -3.09 -2.24 51.73
C ALA A 26 -2.15 -1.01 51.63
N ALA A 27 -2.29 -0.08 52.55
CA ALA A 27 -1.57 1.18 52.63
C ALA A 27 -0.05 1.03 52.31
N LYS A 28 0.33 1.35 51.11
CA LYS A 28 1.74 1.41 50.71
C LYS A 28 2.38 2.58 51.43
N LYS A 29 3.40 2.31 52.22
CA LYS A 29 4.31 3.33 52.78
C LYS A 29 4.76 4.29 51.67
N PRO A 30 4.90 5.61 51.96
CA PRO A 30 5.38 6.55 50.95
C PRO A 30 6.75 6.03 50.39
N PRO A 31 6.97 6.08 49.07
CA PRO A 31 8.18 5.55 48.51
C PRO A 31 9.39 6.29 49.06
N GLN A 32 10.32 5.53 49.65
CA GLN A 32 11.64 6.04 49.97
C GLN A 32 12.21 6.70 48.69
N SER A 33 12.92 7.82 48.82
CA SER A 33 13.53 8.57 47.73
C SER A 33 14.16 7.58 46.72
N ARG A 34 13.48 7.40 45.58
CA ARG A 34 14.01 6.55 44.54
C ARG A 34 15.30 7.20 44.05
N GLY A 35 16.41 6.54 44.26
CA GLY A 35 17.70 6.97 43.72
C GLY A 35 17.57 7.27 42.22
N GLU A 36 18.36 8.22 41.75
CA GLU A 36 18.34 8.64 40.34
C GLU A 36 18.57 7.42 39.44
N VAL A 37 17.63 7.16 38.53
CA VAL A 37 17.72 6.03 37.61
C VAL A 37 18.88 6.29 36.65
N LYS A 38 19.90 5.49 36.72
CA LYS A 38 21.03 5.56 35.77
C LYS A 38 20.63 4.94 34.43
N ALA A 39 20.10 5.75 33.54
CA ALA A 39 19.83 5.37 32.17
C ALA A 39 20.66 6.21 31.19
N SER A 40 21.11 5.60 30.10
CA SER A 40 21.81 6.35 29.05
C SER A 40 20.87 7.36 28.41
N PRO A 41 21.27 8.61 28.13
CA PRO A 41 20.49 9.56 27.34
C PRO A 41 20.00 9.00 26.00
N ALA A 42 20.73 8.06 25.41
CA ALA A 42 20.31 7.37 24.18
C ALA A 42 19.00 6.56 24.31
N PHE A 43 18.47 6.36 25.52
CA PHE A 43 17.23 5.60 25.73
C PHE A 43 16.01 6.48 25.96
N TYR A 44 16.16 7.80 26.17
CA TYR A 44 15.06 8.71 26.50
C TYR A 44 15.18 10.11 25.91
N GLN A 45 16.29 10.42 25.20
CA GLN A 45 16.45 11.68 24.47
C GLN A 45 16.42 11.41 22.97
N PHE A 46 15.40 11.94 22.26
CA PHE A 46 15.19 11.70 20.85
C PHE A 46 16.36 12.10 19.94
N ASP A 47 17.08 13.19 20.29
CA ASP A 47 18.28 13.65 19.57
C ASP A 47 19.48 12.69 19.69
N LYS A 48 19.39 11.71 20.54
CA LYS A 48 20.43 10.66 20.76
C LYS A 48 20.04 9.33 20.11
N PHE A 49 18.83 9.19 19.58
CA PHE A 49 18.40 7.96 18.93
C PHE A 49 19.22 7.69 17.66
N PRO A 50 19.52 6.42 17.35
CA PRO A 50 20.28 6.05 16.15
C PRO A 50 19.66 6.60 14.86
N GLU A 51 18.33 6.54 14.75
CA GLU A 51 17.56 7.02 13.59
C GLU A 51 17.72 8.53 13.37
N TYR A 52 17.79 9.32 14.44
CA TYR A 52 18.02 10.76 14.33
C TYR A 52 19.46 11.08 13.91
N LYS A 53 20.43 10.29 14.35
CA LYS A 53 21.83 10.44 13.92
C LYS A 53 21.98 10.09 12.43
N GLU A 54 21.29 9.03 11.98
CA GLU A 54 21.25 8.66 10.56
C GLU A 54 20.65 9.80 9.72
N PHE A 55 19.50 10.34 10.16
CA PHE A 55 18.89 11.50 9.54
C PHE A 55 19.83 12.70 9.44
N THR A 56 20.48 13.10 10.54
CA THR A 56 21.39 14.25 10.53
C THR A 56 22.63 14.03 9.67
N THR A 57 23.10 12.78 9.53
CA THR A 57 24.20 12.42 8.63
C THR A 57 23.79 12.58 7.17
N MET A 58 22.57 12.13 6.82
CA MET A 58 22.02 12.30 5.49
C MET A 58 21.83 13.80 5.15
N GLU A 59 21.27 14.58 6.07
CA GLU A 59 21.10 16.02 5.91
C GLU A 59 22.45 16.73 5.66
N TRP A 60 23.48 16.40 6.45
CA TRP A 60 24.83 16.92 6.28
C TRP A 60 25.41 16.57 4.89
N TYR A 61 25.17 15.33 4.41
CA TYR A 61 25.62 14.90 3.09
C TYR A 61 24.96 15.69 1.97
N LEU A 62 23.63 15.86 2.03
CA LEU A 62 22.88 16.64 1.04
C LEU A 62 23.37 18.11 0.98
N ASP A 63 23.62 18.74 2.14
CA ASP A 63 24.13 20.09 2.21
C ASP A 63 25.56 20.20 1.65
N LYS A 64 26.43 19.25 1.98
CA LYS A 64 27.82 19.20 1.51
C LYS A 64 27.91 19.08 -0.01
N GLU A 65 27.11 18.21 -0.59
CA GLU A 65 27.06 17.98 -2.05
C GLU A 65 26.17 19.03 -2.76
N LYS A 66 25.56 19.95 -2.03
CA LYS A 66 24.64 21.00 -2.54
C LYS A 66 23.44 20.44 -3.32
N TYR A 67 22.95 19.29 -2.90
CA TYR A 67 21.75 18.71 -3.50
C TYR A 67 20.48 19.50 -3.10
N PRO A 68 19.57 19.79 -4.04
CA PRO A 68 18.31 20.42 -3.72
C PRO A 68 17.46 19.51 -2.83
N ARG A 69 16.77 20.12 -1.85
CA ARG A 69 15.78 19.40 -1.04
C ARG A 69 14.56 19.10 -1.90
N THR A 70 14.29 17.84 -2.17
CA THR A 70 13.15 17.40 -3.01
C THR A 70 12.03 16.76 -2.19
N GLN A 71 12.26 16.54 -0.88
CA GLN A 71 11.24 16.00 0.02
C GLN A 71 10.40 17.12 0.65
N PHE A 72 9.11 16.83 0.91
CA PHE A 72 8.15 17.75 1.54
C PHE A 72 7.95 19.09 0.83
N LEU A 73 8.20 19.15 -0.48
CA LEU A 73 7.95 20.33 -1.29
C LEU A 73 6.44 20.65 -1.35
N LYS A 74 6.11 21.93 -1.28
CA LYS A 74 4.72 22.40 -1.35
C LYS A 74 4.19 22.26 -2.77
N ARG A 75 3.13 21.49 -2.91
CA ARG A 75 2.41 21.33 -4.16
C ARG A 75 1.32 22.40 -4.27
N LEU A 76 1.27 23.08 -5.41
CA LEU A 76 0.34 24.19 -5.68
C LEU A 76 -0.74 23.83 -6.73
N SER A 77 -0.74 22.59 -7.24
CA SER A 77 -1.71 22.11 -8.24
C SER A 77 -2.23 20.70 -7.91
N VAL A 78 -3.14 20.18 -8.71
CA VAL A 78 -3.45 18.72 -8.71
C VAL A 78 -2.17 17.95 -9.08
N SER A 79 -1.94 16.81 -8.45
CA SER A 79 -0.85 15.90 -8.81
C SER A 79 -1.31 15.00 -9.94
N ASP A 80 -0.85 15.27 -11.15
CA ASP A 80 -1.18 14.52 -12.36
C ASP A 80 0.09 14.25 -13.18
N ALA A 81 0.02 14.05 -14.49
CA ALA A 81 1.17 13.93 -15.39
C ALA A 81 2.11 15.13 -15.30
N THR A 82 1.59 16.28 -14.88
CA THR A 82 2.37 17.44 -14.45
C THR A 82 1.97 17.87 -13.04
N VAL A 83 2.85 18.60 -12.38
CA VAL A 83 2.63 19.15 -11.04
C VAL A 83 3.37 20.46 -10.85
N ASN A 84 2.74 21.43 -10.18
CA ASN A 84 3.41 22.63 -9.73
C ASN A 84 3.99 22.42 -8.33
N LEU A 85 5.32 22.36 -8.23
CA LEU A 85 6.06 22.27 -6.97
C LEU A 85 6.74 23.61 -6.70
N GLU A 86 6.30 24.32 -5.66
CA GLU A 86 6.85 25.61 -5.23
C GLU A 86 6.97 26.66 -6.37
N GLY A 87 6.00 26.69 -7.29
CA GLY A 87 5.97 27.62 -8.42
C GLY A 87 6.64 27.09 -9.70
N ARG A 88 7.23 25.89 -9.69
CA ARG A 88 7.83 25.26 -10.88
C ARG A 88 6.91 24.17 -11.43
N GLU A 89 6.58 24.26 -12.71
CA GLU A 89 5.88 23.18 -13.44
C GLU A 89 6.86 22.04 -13.73
N MET A 90 6.48 20.82 -13.35
CA MET A 90 7.32 19.62 -13.48
C MET A 90 6.56 18.50 -14.20
N ILE A 91 7.22 17.73 -15.05
CA ILE A 91 6.73 16.42 -15.50
C ILE A 91 6.78 15.48 -14.29
N ASN A 92 5.69 14.82 -13.96
CA ASN A 92 5.52 14.18 -12.66
C ASN A 92 5.40 12.66 -12.78
N TYR A 93 6.46 11.95 -12.40
CA TYR A 93 6.48 10.49 -12.29
C TYR A 93 6.37 10.00 -10.84
N SER A 94 6.03 10.88 -9.89
CA SER A 94 5.98 10.59 -8.46
C SER A 94 4.57 10.68 -7.89
N THR A 95 3.55 10.45 -8.72
CA THR A 95 2.14 10.44 -8.33
C THR A 95 1.51 9.07 -8.50
N TYR A 96 0.65 8.68 -7.56
CA TYR A 96 -0.18 7.47 -7.68
C TYR A 96 -1.51 7.73 -8.41
N ASN A 97 -1.77 8.95 -8.85
CA ASN A 97 -2.99 9.32 -9.59
C ASN A 97 -2.93 8.84 -11.03
N TYR A 98 -2.80 7.52 -11.23
CA TYR A 98 -2.55 6.87 -12.51
C TYR A 98 -3.52 7.27 -13.62
N LEU A 99 -4.82 7.36 -13.27
CA LEU A 99 -5.92 7.64 -14.18
C LEU A 99 -6.33 9.13 -14.23
N GLY A 100 -5.66 10.00 -13.46
CA GLY A 100 -5.99 11.42 -13.38
C GLY A 100 -7.30 11.73 -12.66
N LEU A 101 -7.85 10.77 -11.89
CA LEU A 101 -9.17 10.90 -11.27
C LEU A 101 -9.20 11.86 -10.08
N ALA A 102 -8.08 12.09 -9.40
CA ALA A 102 -8.00 13.08 -8.32
C ALA A 102 -8.31 14.51 -8.78
N GLY A 103 -8.09 14.79 -10.07
CA GLY A 103 -8.40 16.09 -10.71
C GLY A 103 -9.72 16.14 -11.48
N ASP A 104 -10.37 15.00 -11.71
CA ASP A 104 -11.60 14.91 -12.50
C ASP A 104 -12.73 15.75 -11.88
N ALA A 105 -13.41 16.54 -12.70
CA ALA A 105 -14.47 17.44 -12.24
C ALA A 105 -15.63 16.69 -11.59
N ARG A 106 -16.00 15.52 -12.08
CA ARG A 106 -17.09 14.66 -11.56
C ARG A 106 -16.75 14.14 -10.17
N VAL A 107 -15.50 13.67 -9.97
CA VAL A 107 -15.01 13.18 -8.68
C VAL A 107 -14.98 14.32 -7.64
N LYS A 108 -14.48 15.50 -8.03
CA LYS A 108 -14.50 16.69 -7.15
C LYS A 108 -15.90 17.10 -6.76
N GLU A 109 -16.83 17.09 -7.72
CA GLU A 109 -18.22 17.47 -7.47
C GLU A 109 -18.96 16.45 -6.59
N ALA A 110 -18.71 15.16 -6.77
CA ALA A 110 -19.24 14.12 -5.87
C ALA A 110 -18.77 14.32 -4.43
N ALA A 111 -17.48 14.64 -4.23
CA ALA A 111 -16.92 14.94 -2.92
C ALA A 111 -17.59 16.16 -2.27
N LYS A 112 -17.80 17.26 -3.02
CA LYS A 112 -18.47 18.47 -2.52
C LYS A 112 -19.90 18.17 -2.07
N ARG A 113 -20.70 17.52 -2.92
CA ARG A 113 -22.07 17.14 -2.57
C ARG A 113 -22.14 16.27 -1.32
N ALA A 114 -21.18 15.36 -1.13
CA ALA A 114 -21.14 14.55 0.08
C ALA A 114 -20.83 15.37 1.33
N VAL A 115 -19.98 16.40 1.22
CA VAL A 115 -19.72 17.34 2.32
C VAL A 115 -20.99 18.16 2.64
N ASP A 116 -21.71 18.64 1.62
CA ASP A 116 -22.94 19.42 1.80
C ASP A 116 -24.03 18.58 2.51
N THR A 117 -24.09 17.27 2.22
CA THR A 117 -25.14 16.39 2.77
C THR A 117 -24.76 15.83 4.16
N PHE A 118 -23.53 15.36 4.34
CA PHE A 118 -23.10 14.59 5.53
C PHE A 118 -22.09 15.32 6.41
N GLY A 119 -21.65 16.53 6.01
CA GLY A 119 -20.57 17.25 6.69
C GLY A 119 -19.17 16.71 6.34
N THR A 120 -18.17 17.20 7.07
CA THR A 120 -16.76 16.85 6.85
C THR A 120 -16.35 15.51 7.47
N SER A 121 -17.17 14.95 8.36
CA SER A 121 -16.93 13.72 9.10
C SER A 121 -18.26 13.03 9.39
N THR A 122 -18.21 11.72 9.58
CA THR A 122 -19.39 10.94 10.06
C THR A 122 -19.63 11.10 11.57
N GLY A 123 -18.74 11.76 12.29
CA GLY A 123 -18.84 12.02 13.74
C GLY A 123 -18.67 10.79 14.64
N SER A 124 -18.59 9.58 14.08
CA SER A 124 -18.48 8.33 14.83
C SER A 124 -17.87 7.20 14.02
N GLY A 125 -17.58 6.07 14.67
CA GLY A 125 -17.25 4.81 13.97
C GLY A 125 -18.47 4.18 13.31
N ARG A 126 -18.27 3.45 12.22
CA ARG A 126 -19.33 2.80 11.43
C ARG A 126 -20.22 1.86 12.26
N SER A 127 -19.66 1.17 13.24
CA SER A 127 -20.39 0.22 14.10
C SER A 127 -21.34 0.88 15.13
N ILE A 128 -21.35 2.20 15.23
CA ILE A 128 -22.18 2.95 16.16
C ILE A 128 -23.18 3.81 15.37
N THR A 129 -22.82 5.05 15.04
CA THR A 129 -23.67 6.01 14.28
C THR A 129 -22.97 6.63 13.07
N GLY A 130 -21.74 6.21 12.77
CA GLY A 130 -20.94 6.73 11.67
C GLY A 130 -21.16 6.03 10.34
N GLU A 131 -22.11 5.09 10.23
CA GLU A 131 -22.47 4.47 8.95
C GLU A 131 -23.29 5.46 8.10
N ILE A 132 -22.88 5.68 6.86
CA ILE A 132 -23.62 6.47 5.88
C ILE A 132 -23.89 5.63 4.63
N GLU A 133 -24.92 5.97 3.86
CA GLU A 133 -25.31 5.23 2.66
C GLU A 133 -24.17 5.08 1.63
N LEU A 134 -23.28 6.06 1.56
CA LEU A 134 -22.15 6.04 0.61
C LEU A 134 -21.18 4.88 0.90
N HIS A 135 -20.99 4.49 2.17
CA HIS A 135 -20.12 3.36 2.50
C HIS A 135 -20.63 2.08 1.85
N ARG A 136 -21.92 1.79 2.04
CA ARG A 136 -22.53 0.58 1.48
C ARG A 136 -22.65 0.67 -0.05
N ALA A 137 -22.92 1.85 -0.60
CA ALA A 137 -22.94 2.05 -2.03
C ALA A 137 -21.59 1.72 -2.67
N PHE A 138 -20.48 2.18 -2.08
CA PHE A 138 -19.13 1.83 -2.52
C PHE A 138 -18.86 0.31 -2.39
N GLU A 139 -19.21 -0.28 -1.24
CA GLU A 139 -19.00 -1.71 -0.99
C GLU A 139 -19.76 -2.58 -1.99
N ASN A 140 -21.00 -2.23 -2.30
CA ASN A 140 -21.79 -2.96 -3.28
C ASN A 140 -21.19 -2.83 -4.70
N GLU A 141 -20.83 -1.61 -5.11
CA GLU A 141 -20.30 -1.37 -6.45
C GLU A 141 -18.92 -2.04 -6.66
N ILE A 142 -18.05 -2.07 -5.65
CA ILE A 142 -16.78 -2.77 -5.76
C ILE A 142 -16.96 -4.29 -5.80
N CYS A 143 -17.96 -4.84 -5.09
CA CYS A 143 -18.31 -6.25 -5.19
C CYS A 143 -18.81 -6.64 -6.59
N GLU A 144 -19.65 -5.81 -7.20
CA GLU A 144 -20.09 -6.05 -8.59
C GLU A 144 -18.90 -6.09 -9.56
N VAL A 145 -17.94 -5.17 -9.38
CA VAL A 145 -16.77 -5.09 -10.27
C VAL A 145 -15.82 -6.26 -10.08
N LEU A 146 -15.56 -6.66 -8.83
CA LEU A 146 -14.65 -7.75 -8.52
C LEU A 146 -15.29 -9.14 -8.60
N GLY A 147 -16.64 -9.23 -8.70
CA GLY A 147 -17.35 -10.50 -8.64
C GLY A 147 -17.32 -11.16 -7.26
N THR A 148 -17.24 -10.41 -6.17
CA THR A 148 -17.15 -10.90 -4.79
C THR A 148 -18.48 -10.79 -4.05
N GLU A 149 -18.61 -11.51 -2.91
CA GLU A 149 -19.89 -11.56 -2.18
C GLU A 149 -20.15 -10.34 -1.29
N ASP A 150 -19.11 -9.78 -0.67
CA ASP A 150 -19.21 -8.60 0.20
C ASP A 150 -17.86 -7.86 0.28
N ALA A 151 -17.89 -6.64 0.82
CA ALA A 151 -16.72 -5.83 1.03
C ALA A 151 -16.82 -5.00 2.32
N VAL A 152 -15.68 -4.52 2.81
CA VAL A 152 -15.57 -3.54 3.88
C VAL A 152 -14.66 -2.39 3.45
N LEU A 153 -15.20 -1.17 3.48
CA LEU A 153 -14.47 0.08 3.26
C LEU A 153 -13.92 0.62 4.58
N SER A 154 -12.67 1.06 4.60
CA SER A 154 -11.95 1.59 5.76
C SER A 154 -11.19 2.88 5.41
N VAL A 155 -10.70 3.59 6.45
CA VAL A 155 -10.17 4.96 6.35
C VAL A 155 -8.87 5.09 5.56
N GLY A 156 -8.09 4.03 5.40
CA GLY A 156 -6.79 4.11 4.74
C GLY A 156 -6.24 2.77 4.29
N GLY A 157 -5.61 2.72 3.11
CA GLY A 157 -5.08 1.48 2.54
C GLY A 157 -4.07 0.79 3.43
N TYR A 158 -3.06 1.51 3.90
CA TYR A 158 -2.02 0.95 4.77
C TYR A 158 -2.60 0.27 6.02
N SER A 159 -3.46 0.99 6.76
CA SER A 159 -4.09 0.46 7.99
C SER A 159 -5.01 -0.71 7.71
N THR A 160 -5.81 -0.64 6.65
CA THR A 160 -6.73 -1.74 6.27
C THR A 160 -5.97 -3.03 6.03
N ASN A 161 -4.91 -2.99 5.23
CA ASN A 161 -4.05 -4.14 4.93
C ASN A 161 -3.40 -4.69 6.22
N THR A 162 -2.78 -3.80 6.99
CA THR A 162 -2.09 -4.16 8.24
C THR A 162 -3.03 -4.81 9.26
N PHE A 163 -4.18 -4.21 9.51
CA PHE A 163 -5.10 -4.73 10.54
C PHE A 163 -5.89 -5.95 10.08
N ALA A 164 -6.24 -6.06 8.80
CA ALA A 164 -6.88 -7.26 8.27
C ALA A 164 -5.99 -8.49 8.40
N ILE A 165 -4.72 -8.40 7.94
CA ILE A 165 -3.75 -9.49 8.05
C ILE A 165 -3.46 -9.81 9.52
N GLY A 166 -3.25 -8.78 10.36
CA GLY A 166 -3.00 -8.95 11.79
C GLY A 166 -4.11 -9.65 12.56
N TYR A 167 -5.37 -9.54 12.08
CA TYR A 167 -6.53 -10.20 12.66
C TYR A 167 -6.73 -11.64 12.16
N LEU A 168 -6.48 -11.89 10.86
CA LEU A 168 -6.88 -13.12 10.19
C LEU A 168 -6.13 -14.38 10.67
N CYS A 169 -4.89 -14.20 11.10
CA CYS A 169 -4.01 -15.31 11.47
C CYS A 169 -3.62 -15.29 12.96
N ARG A 170 -3.39 -16.46 13.56
CA ARG A 170 -3.09 -16.65 14.98
C ARG A 170 -1.89 -17.57 15.18
N ASN A 171 -1.55 -17.89 16.42
CA ASN A 171 -0.37 -18.68 16.81
C ASN A 171 -0.28 -20.09 16.18
N LYS A 172 -1.38 -20.66 15.70
CA LYS A 172 -1.42 -21.97 15.04
C LYS A 172 -1.45 -21.87 13.51
N ASP A 173 -1.35 -20.67 12.98
CA ASP A 173 -1.44 -20.41 11.54
C ASP A 173 -0.06 -20.08 10.95
N LEU A 174 0.04 -20.20 9.64
CA LEU A 174 1.22 -19.86 8.85
C LEU A 174 0.86 -18.79 7.83
N ILE A 175 1.73 -17.78 7.72
CA ILE A 175 1.69 -16.80 6.64
C ILE A 175 2.91 -17.02 5.75
N LEU A 176 2.67 -17.31 4.48
CA LEU A 176 3.69 -17.35 3.42
C LEU A 176 3.53 -16.07 2.60
N TYR A 177 4.61 -15.33 2.42
CA TYR A 177 4.55 -14.07 1.70
C TYR A 177 5.72 -13.94 0.72
N ASP A 178 5.45 -13.36 -0.43
CA ASP A 178 6.51 -12.96 -1.36
C ASP A 178 7.45 -11.94 -0.69
N GLU A 179 8.75 -12.09 -0.84
CA GLU A 179 9.74 -11.22 -0.17
C GLU A 179 9.61 -9.73 -0.55
N LEU A 180 9.00 -9.41 -1.70
CA LEU A 180 8.75 -8.05 -2.15
C LEU A 180 7.36 -7.51 -1.77
N ILE A 181 6.60 -8.21 -0.95
CA ILE A 181 5.27 -7.77 -0.49
C ILE A 181 5.35 -6.37 0.15
N HIS A 182 4.33 -5.56 -0.03
CA HIS A 182 4.28 -4.20 0.51
C HIS A 182 4.45 -4.16 2.03
N ASN A 183 5.10 -3.12 2.52
CA ASN A 183 5.38 -2.94 3.96
C ASN A 183 4.13 -3.03 4.85
N SER A 184 2.95 -2.59 4.38
CA SER A 184 1.70 -2.71 5.13
C SER A 184 1.30 -4.16 5.40
N ALA A 185 1.49 -5.05 4.42
CA ALA A 185 1.25 -6.48 4.60
C ALA A 185 2.28 -7.11 5.55
N LEU A 186 3.57 -6.76 5.39
CA LEU A 186 4.62 -7.20 6.30
C LEU A 186 4.39 -6.70 7.74
N ALA A 187 3.91 -5.46 7.92
CA ALA A 187 3.52 -4.93 9.23
C ALA A 187 2.36 -5.74 9.83
N GLY A 188 1.33 -6.07 9.04
CA GLY A 188 0.25 -6.95 9.47
C GLY A 188 0.73 -8.34 9.88
N CYS A 189 1.65 -8.93 9.12
CA CYS A 189 2.30 -10.18 9.49
C CYS A 189 3.06 -10.09 10.83
N LYS A 190 3.62 -8.94 11.16
CA LYS A 190 4.33 -8.72 12.44
C LYS A 190 3.39 -8.49 13.62
N MET A 191 2.14 -8.11 13.39
CA MET A 191 1.14 -7.89 14.45
C MET A 191 0.51 -9.17 14.97
N THR A 192 0.66 -10.29 14.26
CA THR A 192 0.10 -11.58 14.67
C THR A 192 1.15 -12.50 15.27
N ALA A 193 0.69 -13.45 16.10
CA ALA A 193 1.53 -14.55 16.62
C ALA A 193 1.71 -15.71 15.63
N ALA A 194 1.17 -15.63 14.41
CA ALA A 194 1.34 -16.64 13.38
C ALA A 194 2.81 -16.77 12.97
N ARG A 195 3.22 -17.96 12.57
CA ARG A 195 4.52 -18.17 11.94
C ARG A 195 4.53 -17.49 10.57
N ARG A 196 5.62 -16.81 10.25
CA ARG A 196 5.81 -16.08 9.00
C ARG A 196 7.03 -16.61 8.28
N ILE A 197 6.90 -16.87 6.98
CA ILE A 197 8.02 -17.29 6.12
C ILE A 197 7.89 -16.54 4.80
N GLY A 198 8.93 -15.78 4.43
CA GLY A 198 9.05 -15.20 3.10
C GLY A 198 9.57 -16.23 2.13
N PHE A 199 9.02 -16.26 0.93
CA PHE A 199 9.58 -17.00 -0.20
C PHE A 199 10.21 -16.04 -1.22
N PRO A 200 11.24 -16.47 -1.97
CA PRO A 200 11.87 -15.63 -2.96
C PRO A 200 10.85 -15.11 -3.98
N HIS A 201 11.07 -13.89 -4.45
CA HIS A 201 10.13 -13.20 -5.32
C HIS A 201 9.77 -14.01 -6.58
N ASN A 202 8.46 -14.26 -6.75
CA ASN A 202 7.88 -15.06 -7.85
C ASN A 202 8.45 -16.49 -7.99
N ASP A 203 9.06 -17.04 -6.93
CA ASP A 203 9.56 -18.42 -6.90
C ASP A 203 8.47 -19.36 -6.39
N TYR A 204 7.68 -19.88 -7.33
CA TYR A 204 6.56 -20.77 -7.05
C TYR A 204 7.01 -22.17 -6.60
N GLU A 205 8.18 -22.63 -7.03
CA GLU A 205 8.81 -23.87 -6.58
C GLU A 205 9.19 -23.80 -5.10
N ALA A 206 9.80 -22.69 -4.68
CA ALA A 206 10.09 -22.43 -3.26
C ALA A 206 8.80 -22.36 -2.42
N LEU A 207 7.76 -21.68 -2.93
CA LEU A 207 6.45 -21.63 -2.27
C LEU A 207 5.85 -23.03 -2.09
N GLU A 208 5.87 -23.86 -3.14
CA GLU A 208 5.36 -25.23 -3.07
C GLU A 208 6.17 -26.09 -2.09
N ALA A 209 7.49 -25.97 -2.07
CA ALA A 209 8.33 -26.67 -1.11
C ALA A 209 7.99 -26.30 0.34
N LEU A 210 7.78 -25.00 0.61
CA LEU A 210 7.35 -24.51 1.92
C LEU A 210 5.98 -25.04 2.32
N LEU A 211 5.03 -25.11 1.37
CA LEU A 211 3.70 -25.68 1.60
C LEU A 211 3.76 -27.17 1.85
N ALA A 212 4.50 -27.93 1.05
CA ALA A 212 4.67 -29.36 1.22
C ALA A 212 5.25 -29.71 2.60
N GLU A 213 6.24 -28.95 3.05
CA GLU A 213 6.86 -29.16 4.37
C GLU A 213 5.94 -28.77 5.53
N ASN A 214 5.15 -27.69 5.38
CA ASN A 214 4.52 -27.06 6.53
C ASN A 214 3.00 -27.21 6.59
N ARG A 215 2.28 -27.51 5.48
CA ARG A 215 0.81 -27.47 5.44
C ARG A 215 0.15 -28.33 6.54
N GLY A 216 0.70 -29.50 6.83
CA GLY A 216 0.16 -30.40 7.86
C GLY A 216 0.45 -29.96 9.31
N LYS A 217 1.31 -28.98 9.52
CA LYS A 217 1.73 -28.50 10.84
C LYS A 217 0.87 -27.32 11.36
N PHE A 218 0.08 -26.68 10.48
CA PHE A 218 -0.66 -25.45 10.78
C PHE A 218 -2.16 -25.61 10.45
N GLU A 219 -3.01 -24.89 11.22
CA GLU A 219 -4.45 -24.91 11.02
C GLU A 219 -4.82 -24.13 9.74
N ARG A 220 -4.44 -22.87 9.64
CA ARG A 220 -4.63 -22.03 8.44
C ARG A 220 -3.29 -21.68 7.81
N VAL A 221 -3.28 -21.58 6.50
CA VAL A 221 -2.14 -21.07 5.74
C VAL A 221 -2.65 -19.96 4.86
N LEU A 222 -2.05 -18.77 4.96
CA LEU A 222 -2.35 -17.59 4.16
C LEU A 222 -1.15 -17.29 3.26
N ILE A 223 -1.40 -17.20 1.96
CA ILE A 223 -0.42 -16.77 0.96
C ILE A 223 -0.69 -15.30 0.63
N LEU A 224 0.34 -14.46 0.69
CA LEU A 224 0.25 -13.01 0.41
C LEU A 224 1.11 -12.66 -0.80
N VAL A 225 0.48 -12.03 -1.82
CA VAL A 225 1.13 -11.53 -3.04
C VAL A 225 0.55 -10.17 -3.43
N GLU A 226 1.24 -9.43 -4.31
CA GLU A 226 0.69 -8.22 -4.96
C GLU A 226 0.19 -8.57 -6.36
N GLY A 227 -0.82 -7.87 -6.86
CA GLY A 227 -1.28 -8.01 -8.24
C GLY A 227 -0.32 -7.35 -9.25
N VAL A 228 0.31 -6.25 -8.83
CA VAL A 228 1.48 -5.63 -9.48
C VAL A 228 2.43 -5.21 -8.38
N TYR A 229 3.67 -5.65 -8.45
CA TYR A 229 4.68 -5.32 -7.44
C TYR A 229 5.12 -3.86 -7.54
N SER A 230 4.97 -3.16 -6.45
CA SER A 230 5.10 -1.70 -6.36
C SER A 230 6.50 -1.15 -6.65
N MET A 231 7.54 -1.99 -6.56
CA MET A 231 8.94 -1.61 -6.81
C MET A 231 9.43 -2.03 -8.18
N ASP A 232 8.98 -3.16 -8.69
CA ASP A 232 9.51 -3.80 -9.89
C ASP A 232 8.57 -3.66 -11.09
N GLY A 233 7.26 -3.46 -10.85
CA GLY A 233 6.25 -3.25 -11.89
C GLY A 233 5.90 -4.54 -12.64
N ASP A 234 6.29 -5.68 -12.11
CA ASP A 234 5.96 -6.99 -12.66
C ASP A 234 4.66 -7.55 -12.06
N ILE A 235 4.12 -8.54 -12.73
CA ILE A 235 2.84 -9.18 -12.44
C ILE A 235 3.13 -10.65 -12.11
N PRO A 236 2.66 -11.21 -10.98
CA PRO A 236 2.84 -12.63 -10.67
C PRO A 236 2.03 -13.52 -11.61
N ASP A 237 2.44 -14.79 -11.74
CA ASP A 237 1.62 -15.83 -12.38
C ASP A 237 0.49 -16.25 -11.43
N LEU A 238 -0.58 -15.48 -11.42
CA LEU A 238 -1.70 -15.69 -10.51
C LEU A 238 -2.47 -16.99 -10.78
N PRO A 239 -2.69 -17.44 -12.03
CA PRO A 239 -3.26 -18.77 -12.31
C PRO A 239 -2.48 -19.90 -11.64
N ARG A 240 -1.16 -19.83 -11.66
CA ARG A 240 -0.30 -20.81 -10.97
C ARG A 240 -0.46 -20.74 -9.44
N LEU A 241 -0.52 -19.56 -8.87
CA LEU A 241 -0.77 -19.36 -7.43
C LEU A 241 -2.13 -19.92 -7.00
N ILE A 242 -3.16 -19.75 -7.82
CA ILE A 242 -4.50 -20.29 -7.61
C ILE A 242 -4.46 -21.84 -7.63
N ASP A 243 -3.75 -22.45 -8.57
CA ASP A 243 -3.57 -23.91 -8.59
C ASP A 243 -2.85 -24.41 -7.33
N ILE A 244 -1.77 -23.74 -6.93
CA ILE A 244 -1.02 -24.06 -5.71
C ILE A 244 -1.93 -23.96 -4.48
N LYS A 245 -2.65 -22.84 -4.29
CA LYS A 245 -3.52 -22.68 -3.11
C LYS A 245 -4.59 -23.75 -3.04
N ARG A 246 -5.18 -24.13 -4.18
CA ARG A 246 -6.20 -25.18 -4.25
C ARG A 246 -5.64 -26.54 -3.83
N ARG A 247 -4.48 -26.95 -4.37
CA ARG A 247 -3.82 -28.23 -4.03
C ARG A 247 -3.46 -28.33 -2.55
N TYR A 248 -2.97 -27.24 -1.96
CA TYR A 248 -2.56 -27.21 -0.56
C TYR A 248 -3.64 -26.73 0.40
N LYS A 249 -4.86 -26.43 -0.06
CA LYS A 249 -5.97 -25.89 0.76
C LYS A 249 -5.50 -24.69 1.60
N ALA A 250 -4.82 -23.76 0.97
CA ALA A 250 -4.39 -22.50 1.54
C ALA A 250 -5.36 -21.37 1.15
N LEU A 251 -5.30 -20.26 1.86
CA LEU A 251 -5.98 -19.01 1.51
C LEU A 251 -5.02 -18.14 0.68
N LEU A 252 -5.54 -17.43 -0.31
CA LEU A 252 -4.79 -16.50 -1.14
C LEU A 252 -5.34 -15.08 -0.96
N MET A 253 -4.48 -14.16 -0.60
CA MET A 253 -4.77 -12.72 -0.58
C MET A 253 -3.92 -12.01 -1.62
N VAL A 254 -4.58 -11.18 -2.43
CA VAL A 254 -3.94 -10.37 -3.47
C VAL A 254 -4.08 -8.90 -3.11
N ASP A 255 -2.95 -8.20 -3.01
CA ASP A 255 -2.89 -6.74 -2.89
C ASP A 255 -2.98 -6.10 -4.28
N GLU A 256 -4.15 -5.53 -4.59
CA GLU A 256 -4.47 -4.90 -5.87
C GLU A 256 -4.18 -3.40 -5.90
N ALA A 257 -3.44 -2.89 -4.95
CA ALA A 257 -3.21 -1.44 -4.85
C ALA A 257 -2.53 -0.83 -6.09
N HIS A 258 -1.74 -1.59 -6.83
CA HIS A 258 -1.06 -1.18 -8.07
C HIS A 258 -1.57 -1.90 -9.33
N SER A 259 -2.56 -2.79 -9.21
CA SER A 259 -3.17 -3.50 -10.34
C SER A 259 -4.56 -2.98 -10.68
N PHE A 260 -5.42 -2.73 -9.67
CA PHE A 260 -6.77 -2.23 -9.89
C PHE A 260 -6.76 -0.80 -10.46
N GLY A 261 -7.52 -0.59 -11.52
CA GLY A 261 -7.53 0.65 -12.31
C GLY A 261 -6.42 0.69 -13.38
N ILE A 262 -5.60 -0.36 -13.54
CA ILE A 262 -4.41 -0.35 -14.39
C ILE A 262 -4.42 -1.52 -15.37
N ILE A 263 -4.27 -2.76 -14.86
CA ILE A 263 -4.10 -3.95 -15.70
C ILE A 263 -5.44 -4.58 -16.10
N GLY A 264 -5.43 -5.33 -17.18
CA GLY A 264 -6.59 -5.97 -17.79
C GLY A 264 -7.18 -5.14 -18.93
N PRO A 265 -7.96 -5.76 -19.83
CA PRO A 265 -8.60 -5.11 -20.98
C PRO A 265 -9.46 -3.91 -20.60
N ASN A 266 -10.08 -3.96 -19.42
CA ASN A 266 -10.93 -2.90 -18.86
C ASN A 266 -10.26 -2.12 -17.73
N GLY A 267 -9.04 -2.51 -17.31
CA GLY A 267 -8.31 -1.91 -16.19
C GLY A 267 -8.91 -2.28 -14.83
N LEU A 268 -9.55 -3.44 -14.69
CA LEU A 268 -10.22 -3.85 -13.47
C LEU A 268 -9.40 -4.83 -12.61
N GLY A 269 -8.07 -4.84 -12.81
CA GLY A 269 -7.15 -5.56 -11.99
C GLY A 269 -6.89 -7.00 -12.43
N VAL A 270 -6.47 -7.85 -11.49
CA VAL A 270 -5.96 -9.20 -11.81
C VAL A 270 -7.02 -10.13 -12.38
N THR A 271 -8.27 -10.02 -11.95
CA THR A 271 -9.38 -10.84 -12.48
C THR A 271 -9.65 -10.51 -13.94
N ASP A 272 -9.64 -9.22 -14.29
CA ASP A 272 -9.80 -8.74 -15.68
C ASP A 272 -8.58 -9.08 -16.55
N TYR A 273 -7.38 -9.13 -15.95
CA TYR A 273 -6.13 -9.42 -16.68
C TYR A 273 -5.97 -10.90 -17.02
N PHE A 274 -6.30 -11.81 -16.10
CA PHE A 274 -6.09 -13.25 -16.25
C PHE A 274 -7.35 -14.03 -16.60
N ASP A 275 -8.54 -13.42 -16.53
CA ASP A 275 -9.86 -14.03 -16.85
C ASP A 275 -10.10 -15.34 -16.06
N PHE A 276 -9.95 -15.30 -14.73
CA PHE A 276 -10.25 -16.40 -13.83
C PHE A 276 -11.52 -16.15 -13.00
N ASP A 277 -12.06 -17.21 -12.36
CA ASP A 277 -13.20 -17.07 -11.44
C ASP A 277 -12.80 -16.20 -10.23
N PRO A 278 -13.47 -15.05 -9.99
CA PRO A 278 -13.15 -14.18 -8.85
C PRO A 278 -13.10 -14.89 -7.49
N HIS A 279 -13.85 -15.97 -7.32
CA HIS A 279 -13.84 -16.76 -6.08
C HIS A 279 -12.56 -17.59 -5.86
N ASP A 280 -11.68 -17.64 -6.85
CA ASP A 280 -10.38 -18.30 -6.73
C ASP A 280 -9.38 -17.53 -5.87
N VAL A 281 -9.57 -16.24 -5.71
CA VAL A 281 -8.87 -15.42 -4.74
C VAL A 281 -9.79 -15.23 -3.52
N ASP A 282 -9.28 -15.58 -2.33
CA ASP A 282 -10.09 -15.53 -1.10
C ASP A 282 -10.22 -14.11 -0.55
N ILE A 283 -9.21 -13.25 -0.78
CA ILE A 283 -9.13 -11.92 -0.20
C ILE A 283 -8.53 -10.95 -1.22
N TYR A 284 -9.33 -9.98 -1.64
CA TYR A 284 -8.86 -8.84 -2.41
C TYR A 284 -8.67 -7.64 -1.48
N PHE A 285 -7.49 -7.06 -1.51
CA PHE A 285 -7.23 -5.77 -0.88
C PHE A 285 -7.05 -4.70 -1.94
N GLY A 286 -7.62 -3.51 -1.73
CA GLY A 286 -7.42 -2.36 -2.60
C GLY A 286 -7.22 -1.06 -1.83
N SER A 287 -6.52 -0.11 -2.47
CA SER A 287 -6.25 1.21 -1.92
C SER A 287 -6.89 2.31 -2.75
N LEU A 288 -7.64 3.20 -2.10
CA LEU A 288 -8.26 4.34 -2.79
C LEU A 288 -7.27 5.48 -3.04
N SER A 289 -6.07 5.42 -2.48
CA SER A 289 -5.07 6.49 -2.60
C SER A 289 -4.28 6.47 -3.91
N LYS A 290 -4.59 5.56 -4.81
CA LYS A 290 -3.90 5.37 -6.10
C LYS A 290 -4.85 5.65 -7.26
N SER A 291 -5.23 4.64 -8.05
CA SER A 291 -6.09 4.81 -9.22
C SER A 291 -7.42 5.53 -8.94
N PHE A 292 -7.99 5.36 -7.75
CA PHE A 292 -9.21 6.08 -7.34
C PHE A 292 -8.99 7.57 -7.06
N GLY A 293 -7.75 8.02 -6.81
CA GLY A 293 -7.41 9.43 -6.58
C GLY A 293 -7.96 10.04 -5.28
N THR A 294 -8.30 9.23 -4.26
CA THR A 294 -8.82 9.68 -2.97
C THR A 294 -8.14 8.95 -1.80
N CYS A 295 -8.71 8.93 -0.61
CA CYS A 295 -8.18 8.20 0.55
C CYS A 295 -9.14 7.12 1.03
N GLY A 296 -8.58 5.96 1.39
CA GLY A 296 -9.30 4.81 1.91
C GLY A 296 -8.62 3.50 1.53
N GLY A 297 -9.19 2.41 2.01
CA GLY A 297 -8.84 1.06 1.61
C GLY A 297 -10.05 0.15 1.74
N TYR A 298 -10.06 -0.95 1.03
CA TYR A 298 -11.11 -1.95 1.13
C TYR A 298 -10.54 -3.36 1.17
N ILE A 299 -11.31 -4.27 1.78
CA ILE A 299 -11.17 -5.71 1.61
C ILE A 299 -12.47 -6.20 0.98
N ALA A 300 -12.35 -7.04 -0.05
CA ALA A 300 -13.48 -7.74 -0.67
C ALA A 300 -13.23 -9.24 -0.69
N GLY A 301 -14.30 -10.04 -0.63
CA GLY A 301 -14.25 -11.49 -0.62
C GLY A 301 -15.54 -12.12 -0.10
N PRO A 302 -15.48 -13.36 0.44
CA PRO A 302 -16.66 -14.06 0.94
C PRO A 302 -17.33 -13.33 2.11
N LYS A 303 -18.68 -13.36 2.17
CA LYS A 303 -19.48 -12.77 3.27
C LYS A 303 -18.98 -13.14 4.67
N PRO A 304 -18.62 -14.41 4.99
CA PRO A 304 -18.11 -14.73 6.32
C PRO A 304 -16.81 -13.99 6.68
N LEU A 305 -15.90 -13.80 5.72
CA LEU A 305 -14.68 -13.02 5.92
C LEU A 305 -15.03 -11.56 6.29
N ILE A 306 -15.87 -10.94 5.48
CA ILE A 306 -16.22 -9.53 5.66
C ILE A 306 -16.99 -9.32 6.97
N ALA A 307 -17.89 -10.23 7.33
CA ALA A 307 -18.56 -10.19 8.63
C ALA A 307 -17.56 -10.26 9.80
N MET A 308 -16.57 -11.16 9.74
CA MET A 308 -15.53 -11.23 10.77
C MET A 308 -14.72 -9.92 10.85
N LEU A 309 -14.36 -9.34 9.73
CA LEU A 309 -13.61 -8.09 9.69
C LEU A 309 -14.44 -6.91 10.24
N LYS A 310 -15.73 -6.82 9.89
CA LYS A 310 -16.63 -5.75 10.35
C LYS A 310 -16.89 -5.82 11.86
N TYR A 311 -17.05 -7.01 12.43
CA TYR A 311 -17.49 -7.17 13.81
C TYR A 311 -16.37 -7.45 14.81
N PHE A 312 -15.21 -7.92 14.38
CA PHE A 312 -14.19 -8.42 15.30
C PHE A 312 -12.77 -7.92 15.02
N ALA A 313 -12.50 -7.28 13.87
CA ALA A 313 -11.14 -6.82 13.54
C ALA A 313 -10.89 -5.39 14.01
N PRO A 314 -10.11 -5.17 15.09
CA PRO A 314 -9.72 -3.84 15.52
C PRO A 314 -8.97 -3.11 14.41
N GLY A 315 -9.28 -1.84 14.19
CA GLY A 315 -8.58 -0.99 13.22
C GLY A 315 -9.03 -1.15 11.76
N VAL A 316 -9.73 -2.23 11.39
CA VAL A 316 -10.39 -2.32 10.08
C VAL A 316 -11.65 -1.47 10.09
N LEU A 317 -12.53 -1.74 11.05
CA LEU A 317 -13.76 -0.98 11.25
C LEU A 317 -13.98 -0.62 12.73
N LEU A 318 -13.69 -1.55 13.65
CA LEU A 318 -13.84 -1.30 15.08
C LEU A 318 -12.77 -0.34 15.61
N TYR A 319 -13.16 0.51 16.54
CA TYR A 319 -12.31 1.47 17.26
C TYR A 319 -11.68 2.54 16.39
N GLY A 320 -12.09 2.64 15.12
CA GLY A 320 -11.66 3.66 14.19
C GLY A 320 -12.79 4.61 13.81
N ALA A 321 -12.45 5.81 13.33
CA ALA A 321 -13.40 6.68 12.65
C ALA A 321 -13.86 6.03 11.33
N ALA A 322 -15.04 6.39 10.86
CA ALA A 322 -15.49 5.99 9.53
C ALA A 322 -14.74 6.75 8.41
N PRO A 323 -14.63 6.21 7.20
CA PRO A 323 -14.19 6.95 6.04
C PRO A 323 -15.02 8.23 5.86
N THR A 324 -14.38 9.34 5.51
CA THR A 324 -15.08 10.61 5.37
C THR A 324 -16.07 10.58 4.20
N PRO A 325 -17.19 11.31 4.29
CA PRO A 325 -18.16 11.40 3.20
C PRO A 325 -17.51 11.80 1.87
N ALA A 326 -16.66 12.82 1.90
CA ALA A 326 -15.97 13.32 0.71
C ALA A 326 -15.10 12.25 0.04
N ASN A 327 -14.27 11.53 0.82
CA ASN A 327 -13.39 10.49 0.27
C ASN A 327 -14.19 9.30 -0.25
N THR A 328 -15.26 8.92 0.44
CA THR A 328 -16.12 7.81 0.02
C THR A 328 -16.84 8.12 -1.28
N ALA A 329 -17.46 9.31 -1.40
CA ALA A 329 -18.12 9.74 -2.62
C ALA A 329 -17.15 9.89 -3.80
N ALA A 330 -15.97 10.43 -3.54
CA ALA A 330 -14.91 10.51 -4.55
C ALA A 330 -14.49 9.11 -5.04
N GLY A 331 -14.30 8.16 -4.14
CA GLY A 331 -13.95 6.78 -4.48
C GLY A 331 -15.06 6.06 -5.28
N LEU A 332 -16.30 6.25 -4.88
CA LEU A 332 -17.46 5.69 -5.58
C LEU A 332 -17.59 6.25 -7.02
N GLU A 333 -17.47 7.57 -7.16
CA GLU A 333 -17.54 8.19 -8.49
C GLU A 333 -16.34 7.80 -9.36
N ALA A 334 -15.13 7.70 -8.78
CA ALA A 334 -13.95 7.22 -9.47
C ALA A 334 -14.15 5.79 -10.00
N LEU A 335 -14.73 4.89 -9.19
CA LEU A 335 -15.04 3.52 -9.62
C LEU A 335 -16.01 3.49 -10.82
N ARG A 336 -17.06 4.32 -10.78
CA ARG A 336 -18.02 4.45 -11.89
C ARG A 336 -17.35 4.94 -13.17
N ILE A 337 -16.45 5.92 -13.04
CA ILE A 337 -15.69 6.41 -14.19
C ILE A 337 -14.76 5.33 -14.74
N MET A 338 -14.07 4.55 -13.90
CA MET A 338 -13.22 3.44 -14.36
C MET A 338 -14.03 2.43 -15.19
N ARG A 339 -15.22 2.04 -14.72
CA ARG A 339 -16.13 1.14 -15.45
C ARG A 339 -16.61 1.73 -16.78
N ALA A 340 -16.95 3.01 -16.79
CA ALA A 340 -17.52 3.67 -17.98
C ALA A 340 -16.43 4.06 -18.99
N GLU A 341 -15.19 4.26 -18.58
CA GLU A 341 -14.10 4.80 -19.39
C GLU A 341 -12.84 3.88 -19.36
N PRO A 342 -12.94 2.59 -19.77
CA PRO A 342 -11.79 1.66 -19.76
C PRO A 342 -10.63 2.13 -20.66
N GLN A 343 -10.88 3.04 -21.61
CA GLN A 343 -9.85 3.65 -22.45
C GLN A 343 -8.81 4.44 -21.63
N ARG A 344 -9.12 4.88 -20.39
CA ARG A 344 -8.14 5.53 -19.51
C ARG A 344 -7.03 4.56 -19.10
N ALA A 345 -7.41 3.35 -18.68
CA ALA A 345 -6.48 2.30 -18.31
C ALA A 345 -5.66 1.81 -19.52
N ARG A 346 -6.33 1.61 -20.66
CA ARG A 346 -5.63 1.24 -21.91
C ARG A 346 -4.58 2.27 -22.29
N ARG A 347 -4.95 3.55 -22.32
CA ARG A 347 -3.99 4.64 -22.61
C ARG A 347 -2.85 4.69 -21.60
N LEU A 348 -3.12 4.43 -20.32
CA LEU A 348 -2.11 4.36 -19.28
C LEU A 348 -1.08 3.26 -19.58
N VAL A 349 -1.55 2.03 -19.87
CA VAL A 349 -0.69 0.88 -20.19
C VAL A 349 0.07 1.12 -21.51
N ASP A 350 -0.56 1.72 -22.51
CA ASP A 350 0.09 2.07 -23.79
C ASP A 350 1.20 3.10 -23.57
N ASN A 351 0.98 4.11 -22.74
CA ASN A 351 2.02 5.07 -22.36
C ASN A 351 3.18 4.38 -21.62
N ALA A 352 2.88 3.44 -20.72
CA ALA A 352 3.90 2.69 -19.99
C ALA A 352 4.71 1.77 -20.92
N ARG A 353 4.05 1.04 -21.80
CA ARG A 353 4.71 0.22 -22.84
C ARG A 353 5.58 1.08 -23.74
N TYR A 354 5.10 2.23 -24.18
CA TYR A 354 5.88 3.18 -24.96
C TYR A 354 7.13 3.62 -24.21
N PHE A 355 7.01 4.03 -22.95
CA PHE A 355 8.15 4.44 -22.13
C PHE A 355 9.18 3.30 -21.97
N VAL A 356 8.73 2.08 -21.64
CA VAL A 356 9.60 0.90 -21.51
C VAL A 356 10.31 0.59 -22.83
N GLN A 357 9.60 0.62 -23.95
CA GLN A 357 10.19 0.38 -25.28
C GLN A 357 11.26 1.42 -25.60
N ARG A 358 10.97 2.70 -25.38
CA ARG A 358 11.93 3.80 -25.64
C ARG A 358 13.13 3.72 -24.70
N ALA A 359 12.92 3.40 -23.42
CA ALA A 359 14.00 3.20 -22.46
C ALA A 359 14.92 2.04 -22.85
N LYS A 360 14.36 0.87 -23.17
CA LYS A 360 15.15 -0.29 -23.65
C LYS A 360 15.90 -0.01 -24.94
N ALA A 361 15.30 0.70 -25.91
CA ALA A 361 15.96 1.12 -27.13
C ALA A 361 17.15 2.07 -26.88
N ALA A 362 17.10 2.84 -25.80
CA ALA A 362 18.18 3.71 -25.34
C ALA A 362 19.22 2.99 -24.45
N GLY A 363 19.12 1.67 -24.26
CA GLY A 363 20.02 0.88 -23.42
C GLY A 363 19.79 0.99 -21.93
N LEU A 364 18.62 1.48 -21.50
CA LEU A 364 18.24 1.63 -20.10
C LEU A 364 17.61 0.33 -19.55
N ASP A 365 17.95 -0.02 -18.31
CA ASP A 365 17.46 -1.22 -17.62
C ASP A 365 16.16 -0.89 -16.89
N THR A 366 15.02 -1.34 -17.43
CA THR A 366 13.69 -1.21 -16.80
C THR A 366 13.26 -2.47 -16.04
N TYR A 367 14.21 -3.33 -15.74
CA TYR A 367 14.01 -4.59 -15.03
C TYR A 367 12.88 -5.44 -15.63
N ASN A 368 12.01 -6.01 -14.80
CA ASN A 368 10.94 -6.91 -15.22
C ASN A 368 9.59 -6.20 -15.49
N SER A 369 9.55 -4.86 -15.47
CA SER A 369 8.28 -4.14 -15.67
C SER A 369 7.68 -4.44 -17.04
N HIS A 370 6.43 -4.84 -17.04
CA HIS A 370 5.61 -5.07 -18.22
C HIS A 370 4.13 -4.85 -17.88
N ASP A 371 3.35 -4.39 -18.84
CA ASP A 371 1.90 -4.21 -18.75
C ASP A 371 1.37 -3.47 -17.51
N SER A 372 2.23 -2.76 -16.81
CA SER A 372 1.89 -1.99 -15.61
C SER A 372 2.35 -0.53 -15.73
N ALA A 373 1.79 0.34 -14.89
CA ALA A 373 2.16 1.75 -14.84
C ALA A 373 3.39 2.04 -13.97
N VAL A 374 3.98 1.02 -13.36
CA VAL A 374 5.15 1.13 -12.49
C VAL A 374 6.38 0.71 -13.28
N VAL A 375 7.28 1.65 -13.59
CA VAL A 375 8.49 1.38 -14.37
C VAL A 375 9.73 1.77 -13.56
N PRO A 376 10.51 0.80 -13.08
CA PRO A 376 11.81 1.07 -12.46
C PRO A 376 12.85 1.40 -13.53
N LEU A 377 13.78 2.27 -13.20
CA LEU A 377 15.03 2.46 -13.90
C LEU A 377 16.17 2.04 -12.97
N MET A 378 16.78 0.91 -13.22
CA MET A 378 17.80 0.33 -12.36
C MET A 378 19.10 1.13 -12.43
N CYS A 379 19.48 1.72 -11.31
CA CYS A 379 20.77 2.41 -11.14
C CYS A 379 21.81 1.49 -10.48
N ARG A 380 21.36 0.50 -9.69
CA ARG A 380 22.19 -0.48 -8.96
C ARG A 380 23.21 0.15 -7.99
N ASP A 381 23.12 1.45 -7.78
CA ASP A 381 23.94 2.25 -6.90
C ASP A 381 23.10 3.40 -6.32
N SER A 382 23.15 3.60 -4.99
CA SER A 382 22.32 4.58 -4.31
C SER A 382 22.76 6.02 -4.62
N GLU A 383 24.06 6.27 -4.76
CA GLU A 383 24.58 7.61 -5.08
C GLU A 383 24.19 8.01 -6.49
N LEU A 384 24.32 7.08 -7.45
CA LEU A 384 23.89 7.30 -8.83
C LEU A 384 22.38 7.57 -8.91
N ALA A 385 21.56 6.78 -8.21
CA ALA A 385 20.11 6.97 -8.19
C ALA A 385 19.72 8.34 -7.59
N LEU A 386 20.35 8.73 -6.49
CA LEU A 386 20.13 10.04 -5.87
C LEU A 386 20.57 11.16 -6.80
N TRP A 387 21.79 11.10 -7.31
CA TRP A 387 22.33 12.10 -8.21
C TRP A 387 21.46 12.28 -9.46
N LEU A 388 21.08 11.18 -10.13
CA LEU A 388 20.23 11.22 -11.31
C LEU A 388 18.86 11.83 -11.02
N SER A 389 18.25 11.47 -9.90
CA SER A 389 16.98 12.08 -9.46
C SER A 389 17.09 13.59 -9.33
N MET A 390 18.18 14.09 -8.72
CA MET A 390 18.41 15.52 -8.53
C MET A 390 18.71 16.24 -9.86
N ALA A 391 19.47 15.62 -10.77
CA ALA A 391 19.73 16.15 -12.09
C ALA A 391 18.44 16.30 -12.91
N LEU A 392 17.59 15.27 -12.91
CA LEU A 392 16.28 15.30 -13.54
C LEU A 392 15.36 16.36 -12.92
N PHE A 393 15.37 16.49 -11.60
CA PHE A 393 14.61 17.53 -10.91
C PHE A 393 15.04 18.94 -11.37
N GLY A 394 16.33 19.16 -11.56
CA GLY A 394 16.86 20.40 -12.14
C GLY A 394 16.32 20.70 -13.54
N GLN A 395 16.01 19.67 -14.31
CA GLN A 395 15.48 19.73 -15.69
C GLN A 395 13.96 19.71 -15.80
N GLY A 396 13.24 19.86 -14.65
CA GLY A 396 11.79 19.90 -14.64
C GLY A 396 11.12 18.51 -14.63
N ILE A 397 11.82 17.46 -14.19
CA ILE A 397 11.31 16.09 -14.12
C ILE A 397 11.33 15.61 -12.67
N CYS A 398 10.17 15.24 -12.13
CA CYS A 398 10.01 14.72 -10.78
C CYS A 398 9.93 13.19 -10.81
N ALA A 399 11.06 12.51 -10.52
CA ALA A 399 11.15 11.07 -10.37
C ALA A 399 11.95 10.72 -9.10
N TYR A 400 11.33 9.97 -8.18
CA TYR A 400 11.91 9.70 -6.86
C TYR A 400 12.84 8.49 -6.86
N PRO A 401 14.00 8.58 -6.19
CA PRO A 401 14.92 7.47 -6.03
C PRO A 401 14.44 6.52 -4.93
N MET A 402 14.55 5.22 -5.17
CA MET A 402 14.41 4.15 -4.17
C MET A 402 15.80 3.67 -3.79
N LEU A 403 16.20 4.00 -2.57
CA LEU A 403 17.55 3.79 -2.05
C LEU A 403 17.55 2.75 -0.93
N HIS A 404 18.70 2.24 -0.56
CA HIS A 404 18.87 1.51 0.71
C HIS A 404 18.48 2.41 1.91
N PRO A 405 17.77 1.89 2.92
CA PRO A 405 17.37 0.48 3.16
C PRO A 405 16.00 0.10 2.57
N ILE A 406 15.32 0.96 1.80
CA ILE A 406 14.01 0.64 1.18
C ILE A 406 14.16 -0.52 0.18
N VAL A 407 15.27 -0.54 -0.55
CA VAL A 407 15.69 -1.62 -1.44
C VAL A 407 17.11 -2.06 -1.10
N PRO A 408 17.56 -3.27 -1.46
CA PRO A 408 18.97 -3.66 -1.36
C PRO A 408 19.87 -2.68 -2.12
N ARG A 409 21.14 -2.52 -1.69
CA ARG A 409 22.08 -1.53 -2.27
C ARG A 409 22.26 -1.71 -3.77
N ASP A 410 22.44 -2.94 -4.22
CA ASP A 410 22.59 -3.33 -5.62
C ASP A 410 21.29 -3.25 -6.44
N LYS A 411 20.17 -2.92 -5.80
CA LYS A 411 18.84 -2.76 -6.40
C LYS A 411 18.29 -1.33 -6.31
N SER A 412 19.14 -0.35 -6.02
CA SER A 412 18.75 1.07 -6.04
C SER A 412 18.33 1.50 -7.44
N ARG A 413 17.25 2.29 -7.51
CA ARG A 413 16.57 2.65 -8.76
C ARG A 413 15.85 3.99 -8.67
N LEU A 414 15.52 4.59 -9.82
CA LEU A 414 14.43 5.56 -9.92
C LEU A 414 13.15 4.80 -10.24
N ARG A 415 12.04 5.21 -9.65
CA ARG A 415 10.74 4.62 -9.93
C ARG A 415 9.85 5.63 -10.62
N PHE A 416 9.42 5.28 -11.84
CA PHE A 416 8.54 6.09 -12.66
C PHE A 416 7.13 5.53 -12.57
N PHE A 417 6.19 6.35 -12.10
CA PHE A 417 4.77 6.08 -12.21
C PHE A 417 4.24 6.76 -13.46
N ILE A 418 3.90 5.98 -14.45
CA ILE A 418 3.32 6.49 -15.67
C ILE A 418 1.86 6.90 -15.40
N ASN A 419 1.43 7.97 -16.05
CA ASN A 419 0.07 8.52 -15.91
C ASN A 419 -0.63 8.50 -17.27
N THR A 420 -1.96 8.36 -17.28
CA THR A 420 -2.77 8.34 -18.50
C THR A 420 -2.64 9.63 -19.32
N PHE A 421 -2.27 10.75 -18.69
CA PHE A 421 -2.13 12.06 -19.35
C PHE A 421 -0.69 12.40 -19.76
N HIS A 422 0.29 11.55 -19.50
CA HIS A 422 1.61 11.74 -20.09
C HIS A 422 1.53 11.74 -21.61
N THR A 423 2.18 12.71 -22.25
CA THR A 423 2.32 12.76 -23.70
C THR A 423 3.61 12.02 -24.12
N HIS A 424 3.63 11.47 -25.33
CA HIS A 424 4.86 10.87 -25.88
C HIS A 424 6.02 11.86 -25.88
N GLN A 425 5.77 13.15 -26.13
CA GLN A 425 6.79 14.19 -26.07
C GLN A 425 7.42 14.30 -24.67
N GLN A 426 6.62 14.25 -23.60
CA GLN A 426 7.13 14.25 -22.21
C GLN A 426 7.92 12.98 -21.89
N LEU A 427 7.44 11.81 -22.37
CA LEU A 427 8.12 10.54 -22.19
C LEU A 427 9.47 10.52 -22.91
N ASP A 428 9.53 10.96 -24.19
CA ASP A 428 10.77 11.05 -24.98
C ASP A 428 11.75 12.05 -24.39
N TYR A 429 11.28 13.23 -23.96
CA TYR A 429 12.12 14.22 -23.29
C TYR A 429 12.75 13.64 -22.01
N THR A 430 11.97 12.91 -21.21
CA THR A 430 12.46 12.27 -19.99
C THR A 430 13.54 11.23 -20.29
N ILE A 431 13.32 10.36 -21.28
CA ILE A 431 14.32 9.37 -21.70
C ILE A 431 15.61 10.06 -22.19
N GLN A 432 15.50 11.13 -23.00
CA GLN A 432 16.66 11.87 -23.47
C GLN A 432 17.44 12.49 -22.29
N CYS A 433 16.75 13.12 -21.33
CA CYS A 433 17.39 13.66 -20.13
C CYS A 433 18.11 12.58 -19.32
N ILE A 434 17.52 11.39 -19.15
CA ILE A 434 18.17 10.26 -18.47
C ILE A 434 19.46 9.88 -19.18
N VAL A 435 19.41 9.66 -20.50
CA VAL A 435 20.56 9.25 -21.30
C VAL A 435 21.69 10.29 -21.22
N ASP A 436 21.36 11.58 -21.38
CA ASP A 436 22.35 12.65 -21.37
C ASP A 436 23.02 12.80 -19.99
N ASN A 437 22.24 12.69 -18.91
CA ASN A 437 22.81 12.70 -17.57
C ASN A 437 23.70 11.47 -17.29
N LEU A 438 23.30 10.26 -17.71
CA LEU A 438 24.11 9.07 -17.48
C LEU A 438 25.49 9.13 -18.19
N ARG A 439 25.63 9.87 -19.30
CA ARG A 439 26.91 10.07 -19.98
C ARG A 439 27.91 10.89 -19.17
N VAL A 440 27.43 11.76 -18.28
CA VAL A 440 28.24 12.65 -17.44
C VAL A 440 28.16 12.32 -15.96
N ALA A 441 27.56 11.18 -15.64
CA ALA A 441 27.35 10.76 -14.24
C ALA A 441 28.69 10.63 -13.49
N PRO A 442 28.79 11.11 -12.25
CA PRO A 442 29.98 10.96 -11.43
C PRO A 442 30.19 9.48 -11.08
N LYS A 443 31.45 9.09 -10.85
CA LYS A 443 31.73 7.78 -10.27
C LYS A 443 31.24 7.75 -8.82
N SER A 444 30.64 6.63 -8.42
CA SER A 444 30.21 6.42 -7.03
C SER A 444 31.38 6.58 -6.05
N LYS A 445 31.11 7.23 -4.92
CA LYS A 445 32.08 7.44 -3.84
C LYS A 445 31.94 6.39 -2.73
N GLY A 446 30.93 5.50 -2.82
CA GLY A 446 30.67 4.44 -1.83
C GLY A 446 30.18 4.95 -0.46
N VAL A 447 29.44 6.06 -0.44
CA VAL A 447 28.93 6.68 0.80
C VAL A 447 27.66 5.99 1.33
N PHE A 448 26.84 5.37 0.47
CA PHE A 448 25.59 4.71 0.81
C PHE A 448 25.65 3.18 0.76
#